data_b140b3b9489cfe5767f2b6f758b87e15
#
_entry.id   b140b3b9489cfe5767f2b6f758b87e15
#
_cell.length_a   1.000
_cell.length_b   1.000
_cell.length_c   1.000
_cell.angle_alpha   90.00
_cell.angle_beta   90.00
_cell.angle_gamma   90.00
#
_symmetry.space_group_name_H-M   'P 1'
#
loop_
_entity.id
_entity.type
_entity.pdbx_description
1 polymer ?
#
loop_
_entity_poly.entity_id
_entity_poly.type
_entity_poly.pdbx_seq_one_letter_code
_entity_poly.pdbx_strand_id
1 'polypeptide(L)'
;MQKFISPKVDKVGVEDRVNRITSRSIKNEAKIQGLKMALNMIDLTTLEGMDTKNKVVQMCYKAQHLHDEIRDLPYVAAVCVYPNFVKTAVDSLSGSDIKVASVATAFP
;
A
#
# COMPACT_ATOMS: atom_id res chain seq x y z
N MET A 1 15.69 3.18 -35.33
CA MET A 1 14.69 3.57 -34.33
C MET A 1 13.56 2.55 -34.35
N GLN A 2 13.47 1.68 -33.34
CA GLN A 2 12.38 0.70 -33.24
C GLN A 2 11.07 1.44 -32.95
N LYS A 3 10.08 1.31 -33.83
CA LYS A 3 8.74 1.84 -33.56
C LYS A 3 8.10 1.00 -32.44
N PHE A 4 7.85 1.60 -31.32
CA PHE A 4 7.02 1.02 -30.27
C PHE A 4 5.60 0.86 -30.84
N ILE A 5 5.17 -0.37 -31.10
CA ILE A 5 3.79 -0.68 -31.46
C ILE A 5 3.03 -0.89 -30.17
N SER A 6 2.23 0.08 -29.76
CA SER A 6 1.33 -0.11 -28.62
C SER A 6 0.27 -1.16 -28.99
N PRO A 7 0.07 -2.19 -28.15
CA PRO A 7 -0.99 -3.17 -28.39
C PRO A 7 -2.36 -2.46 -28.38
N LYS A 8 -3.23 -2.87 -29.31
CA LYS A 8 -4.61 -2.38 -29.30
C LYS A 8 -5.35 -2.97 -28.11
N VAL A 9 -6.00 -2.10 -27.34
CA VAL A 9 -6.85 -2.50 -26.21
C VAL A 9 -8.30 -2.59 -26.71
N ASP A 10 -8.92 -3.74 -26.52
CA ASP A 10 -10.35 -3.92 -26.73
C ASP A 10 -11.12 -3.31 -25.54
N LYS A 11 -11.57 -2.08 -25.72
CA LYS A 11 -12.30 -1.34 -24.68
C LYS A 11 -13.59 -2.05 -24.27
N VAL A 12 -14.34 -2.57 -25.22
CA VAL A 12 -15.63 -3.26 -24.92
C VAL A 12 -15.38 -4.51 -24.08
N GLY A 13 -14.41 -5.34 -24.49
CA GLY A 13 -14.05 -6.53 -23.72
C GLY A 13 -13.53 -6.23 -22.31
N VAL A 14 -12.81 -5.12 -22.12
CA VAL A 14 -12.38 -4.67 -20.80
C VAL A 14 -13.58 -4.24 -19.96
N GLU A 15 -14.49 -3.43 -20.50
CA GLU A 15 -15.71 -2.98 -19.82
C GLU A 15 -16.61 -4.15 -19.43
N ASP A 16 -16.79 -5.14 -20.29
CA ASP A 16 -17.56 -6.35 -20.00
C ASP A 16 -16.94 -7.17 -18.85
N ARG A 17 -15.61 -7.28 -18.81
CA ARG A 17 -14.91 -7.96 -17.71
C ARG A 17 -15.09 -7.20 -16.37
N VAL A 18 -14.93 -5.90 -16.40
CA VAL A 18 -15.14 -5.05 -15.20
C VAL A 18 -16.57 -5.22 -14.70
N ASN A 19 -17.57 -5.09 -15.57
CA ASN A 19 -18.97 -5.25 -15.20
C ASN A 19 -19.27 -6.63 -14.61
N ARG A 20 -18.69 -7.69 -15.17
CA ARG A 20 -18.85 -9.06 -14.63
C ARG A 20 -18.24 -9.22 -13.25
N ILE A 21 -17.10 -8.58 -12.97
CA ILE A 21 -16.45 -8.62 -11.66
C ILE A 21 -17.23 -7.80 -10.66
N THR A 22 -17.60 -6.57 -11.01
CA THR A 22 -18.28 -5.63 -10.11
C THR A 22 -19.74 -6.00 -9.81
N SER A 23 -20.39 -6.77 -10.69
CA SER A 23 -21.76 -7.27 -10.45
C SER A 23 -21.82 -8.36 -9.37
N ARG A 24 -20.69 -8.95 -9.00
CA ARG A 24 -20.65 -9.99 -7.95
C ARG A 24 -20.74 -9.36 -6.57
N SER A 25 -21.68 -9.81 -5.78
CA SER A 25 -21.80 -9.41 -4.38
C SER A 25 -20.93 -10.30 -3.50
N ILE A 26 -19.97 -9.69 -2.79
CA ILE A 26 -19.19 -10.37 -1.76
C ILE A 26 -19.84 -10.08 -0.41
N LYS A 27 -20.19 -11.10 0.36
CA LYS A 27 -20.94 -10.98 1.62
C LYS A 27 -20.27 -11.74 2.76
N ASN A 28 -20.66 -11.36 3.99
CA ASN A 28 -20.28 -12.05 5.22
C ASN A 28 -18.75 -12.25 5.35
N GLU A 29 -18.34 -13.46 5.70
CA GLU A 29 -16.96 -13.82 5.95
C GLU A 29 -16.02 -13.51 4.77
N ALA A 30 -16.44 -13.81 3.55
CA ALA A 30 -15.66 -13.51 2.35
C ALA A 30 -15.39 -12.00 2.19
N LYS A 31 -16.34 -11.14 2.57
CA LYS A 31 -16.17 -9.69 2.56
C LYS A 31 -15.15 -9.24 3.61
N ILE A 32 -15.24 -9.80 4.81
CA ILE A 32 -14.30 -9.49 5.91
C ILE A 32 -12.88 -9.90 5.51
N GLN A 33 -12.71 -11.10 4.97
CA GLN A 33 -11.41 -11.58 4.49
C GLN A 33 -10.87 -10.71 3.35
N GLY A 34 -11.72 -10.29 2.42
CA GLY A 34 -11.35 -9.38 1.34
C GLY A 34 -10.89 -8.00 1.86
N LEU A 35 -11.56 -7.46 2.87
CA LEU A 35 -11.18 -6.19 3.53
C LEU A 35 -9.84 -6.32 4.27
N LYS A 36 -9.63 -7.41 5.01
CA LYS A 36 -8.34 -7.70 5.67
C LYS A 36 -7.21 -7.84 4.65
N MET A 37 -7.46 -8.52 3.54
CA MET A 37 -6.49 -8.64 2.45
C MET A 37 -6.16 -7.26 1.86
N ALA A 38 -7.15 -6.41 1.62
CA ALA A 38 -6.94 -5.05 1.12
C ALA A 38 -6.07 -4.23 2.07
N LEU A 39 -6.33 -4.29 3.39
CA LEU A 39 -5.49 -3.63 4.40
C LEU A 39 -4.04 -4.12 4.36
N ASN A 40 -3.83 -5.42 4.22
CA ASN A 40 -2.49 -6.02 4.15
C ASN A 40 -1.74 -5.73 2.83
N MET A 41 -2.39 -5.09 1.88
CA MET A 41 -1.79 -4.67 0.59
C MET A 41 -1.55 -3.17 0.50
N ILE A 42 -1.85 -2.41 1.55
CA ILE A 42 -1.69 -0.96 1.57
C ILE A 42 -0.23 -0.59 1.89
N ASP A 43 0.28 0.44 1.24
CA ASP A 43 1.51 1.11 1.60
C ASP A 43 1.19 2.46 2.27
N LEU A 44 1.77 2.71 3.44
CA LEU A 44 1.73 4.04 4.05
C LEU A 44 2.92 4.85 3.56
N THR A 45 2.65 6.03 3.03
CA THR A 45 3.65 6.87 2.38
C THR A 45 3.69 8.26 2.98
N THR A 46 4.89 8.78 3.23
CA THR A 46 5.12 10.20 3.49
C THR A 46 6.32 10.68 2.69
N LEU A 47 6.10 11.66 1.82
CA LEU A 47 7.07 12.20 0.87
C LEU A 47 6.99 13.73 0.84
N GLU A 48 6.92 14.34 2.01
CA GLU A 48 6.85 15.79 2.17
C GLU A 48 8.23 16.36 2.53
N GLY A 49 8.57 17.53 1.99
CA GLY A 49 9.84 18.20 2.29
C GLY A 49 9.99 18.59 3.77
N MET A 50 8.89 18.65 4.50
CA MET A 50 8.85 18.95 5.94
C MET A 50 8.80 17.69 6.84
N ASP A 51 8.99 16.50 6.29
CA ASP A 51 8.99 15.27 7.07
C ASP A 51 10.08 15.27 8.13
N THR A 52 9.74 14.75 9.30
CA THR A 52 10.65 14.62 10.45
C THR A 52 10.78 13.14 10.86
N LYS A 53 11.86 12.82 11.59
CA LYS A 53 12.03 11.48 12.17
C LYS A 53 10.83 11.05 12.99
N ASN A 54 10.29 11.94 13.82
CA ASN A 54 9.13 11.62 14.66
C ASN A 54 7.88 11.32 13.85
N LYS A 55 7.64 12.03 12.75
CA LYS A 55 6.52 11.75 11.84
C LYS A 55 6.67 10.35 11.22
N VAL A 56 7.88 9.98 10.80
CA VAL A 56 8.16 8.64 10.27
C VAL A 56 7.96 7.56 11.34
N VAL A 57 8.45 7.78 12.57
CA VAL A 57 8.23 6.84 13.70
C VAL A 57 6.74 6.64 13.97
N GLN A 58 5.96 7.73 14.01
CA GLN A 58 4.50 7.65 14.20
C GLN A 58 3.82 6.91 13.06
N MET A 59 4.23 7.14 11.81
CA MET A 59 3.70 6.39 10.67
C MET A 59 4.03 4.90 10.76
N CYS A 60 5.24 4.54 11.18
CA CYS A 60 5.63 3.14 11.39
C CYS A 60 4.83 2.48 12.53
N TYR A 61 4.56 3.22 13.61
CA TYR A 61 3.67 2.73 14.66
C TYR A 61 2.26 2.48 14.12
N LYS A 62 1.70 3.43 13.39
CA LYS A 62 0.39 3.27 12.74
C LYS A 62 0.36 2.10 11.76
N ALA A 63 1.45 1.85 11.03
CA ALA A 63 1.57 0.73 10.11
C ALA A 63 1.39 -0.63 10.79
N GLN A 64 1.84 -0.74 12.05
CA GLN A 64 1.73 -1.94 12.88
C GLN A 64 0.41 -1.99 13.66
N HIS A 65 -0.17 -0.84 13.98
CA HIS A 65 -1.33 -0.69 14.86
C HIS A 65 -2.39 0.14 14.14
N LEU A 66 -3.12 -0.48 13.21
CA LEU A 66 -4.11 0.25 12.39
C LEU A 66 -5.29 0.76 13.19
N HIS A 67 -5.68 0.05 14.26
CA HIS A 67 -6.78 0.45 15.13
C HIS A 67 -6.68 -0.24 16.49
N ASP A 68 -6.83 0.50 17.58
CA ASP A 68 -6.61 -0.01 18.94
C ASP A 68 -7.78 -0.89 19.45
N GLU A 69 -9.01 -0.60 18.99
CA GLU A 69 -10.22 -1.30 19.46
C GLU A 69 -10.59 -2.53 18.63
N ILE A 70 -10.08 -2.64 17.41
CA ILE A 70 -10.39 -3.77 16.52
C ILE A 70 -9.23 -4.77 16.58
N ARG A 71 -9.52 -5.93 17.15
CA ARG A 71 -8.56 -7.04 17.21
C ARG A 71 -8.45 -7.75 15.86
N ASP A 72 -7.34 -8.43 15.65
CA ASP A 72 -7.08 -9.26 14.46
C ASP A 72 -7.05 -8.50 13.13
N LEU A 73 -6.68 -7.20 13.16
CA LEU A 73 -6.33 -6.48 11.94
C LEU A 73 -4.93 -6.86 11.48
N PRO A 74 -4.73 -7.06 10.18
CA PRO A 74 -3.40 -7.23 9.62
C PRO A 74 -2.65 -5.89 9.66
N TYR A 75 -1.31 -5.93 9.64
CA TYR A 75 -0.52 -4.73 9.36
C TYR A 75 -0.56 -4.41 7.86
N VAL A 76 -0.09 -3.21 7.51
CA VAL A 76 0.09 -2.81 6.11
C VAL A 76 1.26 -3.56 5.46
N ALA A 77 1.32 -3.57 4.14
CA ALA A 77 2.38 -4.24 3.39
C ALA A 77 3.75 -3.55 3.56
N ALA A 78 3.77 -2.22 3.48
CA ALA A 78 4.99 -1.45 3.50
C ALA A 78 4.79 -0.02 4.02
N VAL A 79 5.90 0.63 4.32
CA VAL A 79 5.99 2.09 4.44
C VAL A 79 6.94 2.62 3.37
N CYS A 80 6.61 3.77 2.79
CA CYS A 80 7.43 4.43 1.78
C CYS A 80 7.87 5.81 2.26
N VAL A 81 9.17 6.07 2.20
CA VAL A 81 9.79 7.30 2.72
C VAL A 81 10.88 7.81 1.78
N TYR A 82 11.36 9.02 2.02
CA TYR A 82 12.59 9.50 1.39
C TYR A 82 13.82 8.73 1.90
N PRO A 83 14.91 8.65 1.10
CA PRO A 83 16.12 7.87 1.43
C PRO A 83 16.73 8.18 2.79
N ASN A 84 16.72 9.43 3.21
CA ASN A 84 17.26 9.88 4.51
C ASN A 84 16.48 9.34 5.74
N PHE A 85 15.27 8.86 5.55
CA PHE A 85 14.44 8.27 6.60
C PHE A 85 14.37 6.74 6.58
N VAL A 86 15.00 6.09 5.61
CA VAL A 86 14.98 4.62 5.50
C VAL A 86 15.48 3.95 6.77
N LYS A 87 16.63 4.41 7.30
CA LYS A 87 17.17 3.85 8.56
C LYS A 87 16.18 4.01 9.72
N THR A 88 15.56 5.19 9.86
CA THR A 88 14.56 5.44 10.91
C THR A 88 13.36 4.49 10.78
N ALA A 89 12.88 4.27 9.56
CA ALA A 89 11.77 3.36 9.30
C ALA A 89 12.15 1.89 9.60
N VAL A 90 13.30 1.44 9.15
CA VAL A 90 13.79 0.08 9.42
C VAL A 90 13.94 -0.17 10.92
N ASP A 91 14.57 0.76 11.65
CA ASP A 91 14.74 0.65 13.10
C ASP A 91 13.39 0.60 13.82
N SER A 92 12.40 1.41 13.37
CA SER A 92 11.06 1.47 13.98
C SER A 92 10.18 0.26 13.66
N LEU A 93 10.44 -0.44 12.58
CA LEU A 93 9.69 -1.62 12.13
C LEU A 93 10.40 -2.93 12.48
N SER A 94 11.49 -2.85 13.24
CA SER A 94 12.26 -4.02 13.66
C SER A 94 11.36 -5.06 14.35
N GLY A 95 11.45 -6.31 13.91
CA GLY A 95 10.61 -7.40 14.42
C GLY A 95 9.23 -7.53 13.75
N SER A 96 8.92 -6.70 12.76
CA SER A 96 7.72 -6.84 11.92
C SER A 96 8.06 -7.33 10.51
N ASP A 97 7.06 -7.83 9.78
CA ASP A 97 7.20 -8.21 8.37
C ASP A 97 6.95 -7.05 7.39
N ILE A 98 6.66 -5.85 7.91
CA ILE A 98 6.38 -4.65 7.10
C ILE A 98 7.65 -4.24 6.35
N LYS A 99 7.52 -4.04 5.04
CA LYS A 99 8.64 -3.65 4.19
C LYS A 99 8.87 -2.14 4.23
N VAL A 100 10.12 -1.74 4.00
CA VAL A 100 10.47 -0.33 3.83
C VAL A 100 10.82 -0.09 2.37
N ALA A 101 10.09 0.81 1.73
CA ALA A 101 10.34 1.30 0.39
C ALA A 101 10.96 2.70 0.45
N SER A 102 11.82 2.98 -0.48
CA SER A 102 12.38 4.32 -0.68
C SER A 102 12.11 4.80 -2.09
N VAL A 103 11.74 6.06 -2.24
CA VAL A 103 11.69 6.67 -3.56
C VAL A 103 13.10 6.79 -4.12
N ALA A 104 13.21 6.63 -5.42
CA ALA A 104 14.46 6.82 -6.17
C ALA A 104 14.29 8.01 -7.12
N THR A 105 15.38 8.71 -7.40
CA THR A 105 15.45 9.91 -8.23
C THR A 105 14.79 11.13 -7.60
N ALA A 106 13.57 11.44 -7.97
CA ALA A 106 12.83 12.60 -7.45
C ALA A 106 11.34 12.28 -7.31
N PHE A 107 10.68 12.97 -6.37
CA PHE A 107 9.23 12.99 -6.21
C PHE A 107 8.81 14.40 -5.74
N PRO A 108 7.84 15.02 -6.33
CA PRO A 108 7.26 14.77 -7.64
C PRO A 108 8.26 15.00 -8.75
#